data_c75689d042a4c6b24cef747b7f3a1f92
#
_entry.id   c75689d042a4c6b24cef747b7f3a1f92
#
_cell.length_a   1.000
_cell.length_b   1.000
_cell.length_c   1.000
_cell.angle_alpha   90.00
_cell.angle_beta   90.00
_cell.angle_gamma   90.00
#
_symmetry.space_group_name_H-M   'P 1'
#
loop_
_entity.id
_entity.type
_entity.pdbx_description
1 polymer ?
#
loop_
_entity_poly.entity_id
_entity_poly.type
_entity_poly.pdbx_seq_one_letter_code
_entity_poly.pdbx_strand_id
1 'polypeptide(L)'
;MTIGGMARMQYNMNSVYAKSLQQGSSGKRINSAADDAAGLAISSKMEAQIAVSDQKSKNALDEISFSDVKEGALSGVAEGLRRIKTLASSTNNSFYGDVEKSAVQLEIDGLKNDIKDIYDQTEFNGVNV
;
A
#
# COMPACT_ATOMS: atom_id res chain seq x y z
N MET A 1 -24.52 -40.82 -50.21
CA MET A 1 -24.09 -39.74 -49.31
C MET A 1 -24.84 -38.46 -49.70
N THR A 2 -25.70 -37.94 -48.84
CA THR A 2 -26.55 -36.80 -49.17
C THR A 2 -25.80 -35.48 -48.95
N ILE A 3 -26.00 -34.51 -49.86
CA ILE A 3 -25.39 -33.16 -49.81
C ILE A 3 -25.58 -32.48 -48.46
N GLY A 4 -26.68 -32.77 -47.73
CA GLY A 4 -26.94 -32.28 -46.40
C GLY A 4 -25.97 -32.79 -45.30
N GLY A 5 -25.37 -33.97 -45.50
CA GLY A 5 -24.38 -34.50 -44.57
C GLY A 5 -23.03 -33.79 -44.66
N MET A 6 -22.61 -33.43 -45.86
CA MET A 6 -21.34 -32.67 -46.06
C MET A 6 -21.45 -31.25 -45.56
N ALA A 7 -22.59 -30.57 -45.76
CA ALA A 7 -22.79 -29.22 -45.23
C ALA A 7 -22.80 -29.17 -43.71
N ARG A 8 -23.39 -30.14 -43.03
CA ARG A 8 -23.34 -30.25 -41.54
C ARG A 8 -21.93 -30.55 -41.04
N MET A 9 -21.18 -31.40 -41.74
CA MET A 9 -19.79 -31.71 -41.38
C MET A 9 -18.89 -30.48 -41.52
N GLN A 10 -19.08 -29.69 -42.58
CA GLN A 10 -18.30 -28.48 -42.82
C GLN A 10 -18.64 -27.36 -41.80
N TYR A 11 -19.91 -27.22 -41.42
CA TYR A 11 -20.33 -26.30 -40.38
C TYR A 11 -19.72 -26.66 -39.01
N ASN A 12 -19.74 -27.96 -38.65
CA ASN A 12 -19.13 -28.43 -37.40
C ASN A 12 -17.61 -28.24 -37.38
N MET A 13 -16.93 -28.49 -38.49
CA MET A 13 -15.47 -28.28 -38.58
C MET A 13 -15.11 -26.79 -38.41
N ASN A 14 -15.82 -25.88 -39.03
CA ASN A 14 -15.58 -24.45 -38.92
C ASN A 14 -15.81 -23.95 -37.49
N SER A 15 -16.83 -24.44 -36.78
CA SER A 15 -17.11 -24.05 -35.40
C SER A 15 -16.03 -24.56 -34.44
N VAL A 16 -15.53 -25.78 -34.62
CA VAL A 16 -14.44 -26.35 -33.84
C VAL A 16 -13.13 -25.60 -34.11
N TYR A 17 -12.87 -25.24 -35.36
CA TYR A 17 -11.69 -24.47 -35.73
C TYR A 17 -11.70 -23.07 -35.14
N ALA A 18 -12.83 -22.35 -35.22
CA ALA A 18 -13.00 -21.03 -34.60
C ALA A 18 -12.82 -21.07 -33.09
N LYS A 19 -13.37 -22.09 -32.42
CA LYS A 19 -13.19 -22.30 -30.98
C LYS A 19 -11.74 -22.57 -30.60
N SER A 20 -11.05 -23.39 -31.37
CA SER A 20 -9.61 -23.68 -31.14
C SER A 20 -8.73 -22.46 -31.34
N LEU A 21 -9.03 -21.61 -32.32
CA LEU A 21 -8.34 -20.35 -32.55
C LEU A 21 -8.56 -19.37 -31.39
N GLN A 22 -9.78 -19.27 -30.88
CA GLN A 22 -10.11 -18.41 -29.74
C GLN A 22 -9.42 -18.88 -28.48
N GLN A 23 -9.36 -20.18 -28.22
CA GLN A 23 -8.63 -20.76 -27.08
C GLN A 23 -7.13 -20.59 -27.22
N GLY A 24 -6.58 -20.77 -28.42
CA GLY A 24 -5.15 -20.56 -28.69
C GLY A 24 -4.72 -19.10 -28.57
N SER A 25 -5.57 -18.16 -29.06
CA SER A 25 -5.28 -16.73 -28.99
C SER A 25 -5.37 -16.16 -27.59
N SER A 26 -6.33 -16.62 -26.77
CA SER A 26 -6.50 -16.15 -25.39
C SER A 26 -5.63 -16.89 -24.38
N GLY A 27 -5.09 -18.05 -24.74
CA GLY A 27 -4.38 -18.95 -23.82
C GLY A 27 -5.29 -19.58 -22.74
N LYS A 28 -6.60 -19.45 -22.86
CA LYS A 28 -7.59 -20.01 -21.95
C LYS A 28 -8.47 -21.04 -22.63
N ARG A 29 -8.70 -22.19 -21.98
CA ARG A 29 -9.59 -23.23 -22.47
C ARG A 29 -11.06 -22.81 -22.47
N ILE A 30 -11.46 -21.98 -21.52
CA ILE A 30 -12.82 -21.48 -21.31
C ILE A 30 -12.80 -19.98 -21.57
N ASN A 31 -13.45 -19.53 -22.66
CA ASN A 31 -13.50 -18.12 -23.08
C ASN A 31 -14.89 -17.50 -22.92
N SER A 32 -15.93 -18.32 -22.83
CA SER A 32 -17.31 -17.85 -22.68
C SER A 32 -18.12 -18.82 -21.82
N ALA A 33 -19.28 -18.35 -21.35
CA ALA A 33 -20.23 -19.18 -20.58
C ALA A 33 -20.81 -20.34 -21.42
N ALA A 34 -20.73 -20.27 -22.75
CA ALA A 34 -21.16 -21.33 -23.67
C ALA A 34 -20.19 -22.53 -23.64
N ASP A 35 -18.94 -22.35 -23.26
CA ASP A 35 -17.94 -23.41 -23.17
C ASP A 35 -18.11 -24.27 -21.91
N ASP A 36 -18.26 -23.63 -20.79
CA ASP A 36 -18.52 -24.23 -19.47
C ASP A 36 -19.01 -23.15 -18.51
N ALA A 37 -20.29 -23.04 -18.29
CA ALA A 37 -20.89 -22.01 -17.43
C ALA A 37 -20.45 -22.13 -15.98
N ALA A 38 -20.35 -23.36 -15.44
CA ALA A 38 -19.93 -23.59 -14.08
C ALA A 38 -18.43 -23.31 -13.88
N GLY A 39 -17.58 -23.79 -14.79
CA GLY A 39 -16.14 -23.54 -14.77
C GLY A 39 -15.80 -22.07 -14.95
N LEU A 40 -16.49 -21.36 -15.84
CA LEU A 40 -16.32 -19.93 -16.03
C LEU A 40 -16.73 -19.13 -14.79
N ALA A 41 -17.83 -19.48 -14.14
CA ALA A 41 -18.29 -18.83 -12.90
C ALA A 41 -17.28 -19.01 -11.77
N ILE A 42 -16.71 -20.21 -11.62
CA ILE A 42 -15.67 -20.50 -10.61
C ILE A 42 -14.40 -19.72 -10.94
N SER A 43 -13.95 -19.70 -12.20
CA SER A 43 -12.78 -18.95 -12.64
C SER A 43 -12.93 -17.45 -12.37
N SER A 44 -14.07 -16.87 -12.74
CA SER A 44 -14.36 -15.45 -12.48
C SER A 44 -14.37 -15.12 -10.99
N LYS A 45 -14.91 -16.02 -10.15
CA LYS A 45 -14.87 -15.86 -8.69
C LYS A 45 -13.44 -15.92 -8.16
N MET A 46 -12.61 -16.82 -8.66
CA MET A 46 -11.21 -16.92 -8.29
C MET A 46 -10.42 -15.69 -8.72
N GLU A 47 -10.62 -15.20 -9.93
CA GLU A 47 -10.00 -13.96 -10.42
C GLU A 47 -10.36 -12.76 -9.54
N ALA A 48 -11.64 -12.65 -9.14
CA ALA A 48 -12.07 -11.62 -8.20
C ALA A 48 -11.41 -11.76 -6.83
N GLN A 49 -11.26 -13.00 -6.31
CA GLN A 49 -10.58 -13.25 -5.05
C GLN A 49 -9.09 -12.90 -5.11
N ILE A 50 -8.42 -13.20 -6.23
CA ILE A 50 -7.02 -12.82 -6.45
C ILE A 50 -6.89 -11.29 -6.46
N ALA A 51 -7.74 -10.58 -7.20
CA ALA A 51 -7.75 -9.12 -7.25
C ALA A 51 -7.97 -8.49 -5.85
N VAL A 52 -8.87 -9.06 -5.05
CA VAL A 52 -9.07 -8.62 -3.66
C VAL A 52 -7.84 -8.89 -2.79
N SER A 53 -7.19 -10.04 -2.97
CA SER A 53 -5.97 -10.37 -2.22
C SER A 53 -4.81 -9.46 -2.59
N ASP A 54 -4.64 -9.15 -3.87
CA ASP A 54 -3.64 -8.20 -4.35
C ASP A 54 -3.88 -6.79 -3.77
N GLN A 55 -5.15 -6.35 -3.74
CA GLN A 55 -5.48 -5.07 -3.14
C GLN A 55 -5.22 -5.05 -1.62
N LYS A 56 -5.54 -6.13 -0.92
CA LYS A 56 -5.19 -6.26 0.51
C LYS A 56 -3.69 -6.20 0.76
N SER A 57 -2.90 -6.86 -0.11
CA SER A 57 -1.44 -6.80 -0.02
C SER A 57 -0.90 -5.39 -0.23
N LYS A 58 -1.44 -4.64 -1.20
CA LYS A 58 -1.09 -3.23 -1.40
C LYS A 58 -1.45 -2.37 -0.19
N ASN A 59 -2.67 -2.53 0.34
CA ASN A 59 -3.11 -1.80 1.52
C ASN A 59 -2.21 -2.09 2.73
N ALA A 60 -1.77 -3.35 2.91
CA ALA A 60 -0.84 -3.70 3.98
C ALA A 60 0.54 -3.05 3.81
N LEU A 61 1.03 -2.92 2.58
CA LEU A 61 2.28 -2.20 2.28
C LEU A 61 2.13 -0.68 2.56
N ASP A 62 0.98 -0.10 2.24
CA ASP A 62 0.68 1.29 2.55
C ASP A 62 0.63 1.52 4.07
N GLU A 63 0.04 0.59 4.85
CA GLU A 63 0.03 0.64 6.31
C GLU A 63 1.43 0.53 6.92
N ILE A 64 2.30 -0.30 6.34
CA ILE A 64 3.70 -0.39 6.76
C ILE A 64 4.39 0.95 6.50
N SER A 65 4.24 1.51 5.30
CA SER A 65 4.85 2.80 4.95
C SER A 65 4.34 3.94 5.85
N PHE A 66 3.06 3.94 6.17
CA PHE A 66 2.48 4.87 7.15
C PHE A 66 3.12 4.72 8.54
N SER A 67 3.28 3.48 8.99
CA SER A 67 3.90 3.18 10.28
C SER A 67 5.37 3.60 10.33
N ASP A 68 6.11 3.42 9.25
CA ASP A 68 7.51 3.84 9.14
C ASP A 68 7.66 5.37 9.24
N VAL A 69 6.77 6.13 8.59
CA VAL A 69 6.73 7.60 8.69
C VAL A 69 6.45 8.02 10.14
N LYS A 70 5.48 7.39 10.76
CA LYS A 70 5.11 7.66 12.15
C LYS A 70 6.23 7.32 13.12
N GLU A 71 6.90 6.20 12.94
CA GLU A 71 8.05 5.81 13.75
C GLU A 71 9.21 6.80 13.61
N GLY A 72 9.50 7.27 12.39
CA GLY A 72 10.51 8.30 12.14
C GLY A 72 10.19 9.60 12.87
N ALA A 73 8.96 10.08 12.79
CA ALA A 73 8.51 11.28 13.50
C ALA A 73 8.62 11.12 15.02
N LEU A 74 8.12 10.01 15.57
CA LEU A 74 8.20 9.71 17.00
C LEU A 74 9.64 9.60 17.51
N SER A 75 10.54 9.05 16.67
CA SER A 75 11.97 8.99 16.99
C SER A 75 12.58 10.39 17.12
N GLY A 76 12.24 11.30 16.17
CA GLY A 76 12.67 12.70 16.24
C GLY A 76 12.15 13.43 17.49
N VAL A 77 10.88 13.24 17.82
CA VAL A 77 10.28 13.79 19.05
C VAL A 77 10.99 13.24 20.30
N ALA A 78 11.25 11.93 20.36
CA ALA A 78 11.94 11.31 21.48
C ALA A 78 13.38 11.84 21.67
N GLU A 79 14.09 12.09 20.57
CA GLU A 79 15.42 12.71 20.59
C GLU A 79 15.36 14.13 21.16
N GLY A 80 14.43 14.95 20.66
CA GLY A 80 14.20 16.32 21.16
C GLY A 80 13.89 16.34 22.66
N LEU A 81 13.01 15.44 23.11
CA LEU A 81 12.65 15.32 24.54
C LEU A 81 13.84 14.89 25.41
N ARG A 82 14.67 13.94 24.93
CA ARG A 82 15.89 13.56 25.65
C ARG A 82 16.85 14.73 25.78
N ARG A 83 17.01 15.53 24.73
CA ARG A 83 17.86 16.72 24.76
C ARG A 83 17.31 17.77 25.74
N ILE A 84 16.01 18.06 25.70
CA ILE A 84 15.36 18.96 26.68
C ILE A 84 15.59 18.48 28.11
N LYS A 85 15.42 17.17 28.35
CA LYS A 85 15.68 16.60 29.70
C LYS A 85 17.11 16.80 30.15
N THR A 86 18.09 16.61 29.27
CA THR A 86 19.51 16.82 29.57
C THR A 86 19.77 18.27 29.86
N LEU A 87 19.27 19.21 29.06
CA LEU A 87 19.41 20.64 29.26
C LEU A 87 18.77 21.11 30.58
N ALA A 88 17.56 20.68 30.86
CA ALA A 88 16.85 21.01 32.09
C ALA A 88 17.60 20.45 33.32
N SER A 89 18.21 19.26 33.22
CA SER A 89 19.01 18.69 34.30
C SER A 89 20.30 19.47 34.52
N SER A 90 20.91 20.03 33.48
CA SER A 90 22.13 20.81 33.59
C SER A 90 21.91 22.14 34.33
N THR A 91 20.74 22.76 34.21
CA THR A 91 20.41 24.03 34.89
C THR A 91 20.18 23.89 36.40
N ASN A 92 20.01 22.67 36.89
CA ASN A 92 19.94 22.40 38.34
C ASN A 92 21.31 22.55 39.06
N ASN A 93 22.38 22.74 38.29
CA ASN A 93 23.70 22.97 38.86
C ASN A 93 23.79 24.40 39.39
N SER A 94 24.21 24.55 40.63
CA SER A 94 24.36 25.84 41.29
C SER A 94 25.44 26.77 40.69
N PHE A 95 26.25 26.26 39.77
CA PHE A 95 27.25 27.05 39.05
C PHE A 95 26.67 27.77 37.80
N TYR A 96 25.43 27.50 37.42
CA TYR A 96 24.78 28.21 36.32
C TYR A 96 24.19 29.53 36.82
N GLY A 97 24.71 30.63 36.27
CA GLY A 97 24.16 31.96 36.47
C GLY A 97 22.90 32.23 35.61
N ASP A 98 22.35 33.41 35.76
CA ASP A 98 21.11 33.78 35.03
C ASP A 98 21.31 33.83 33.50
N VAL A 99 22.51 34.20 33.07
CA VAL A 99 22.86 34.27 31.63
C VAL A 99 22.88 32.86 31.02
N GLU A 100 23.55 31.92 31.68
CA GLU A 100 23.62 30.52 31.23
C GLU A 100 22.25 29.85 31.24
N LYS A 101 21.45 30.10 32.28
CA LYS A 101 20.08 29.60 32.35
C LYS A 101 19.21 30.16 31.24
N SER A 102 19.36 31.44 30.90
CA SER A 102 18.63 32.05 29.79
C SER A 102 19.02 31.47 28.43
N ALA A 103 20.32 31.17 28.21
CA ALA A 103 20.79 30.53 26.99
C ALA A 103 20.25 29.10 26.86
N VAL A 104 20.23 28.32 27.95
CA VAL A 104 19.64 26.98 27.95
C VAL A 104 18.14 27.02 27.70
N GLN A 105 17.43 28.01 28.26
CA GLN A 105 16.01 28.18 28.04
C GLN A 105 15.70 28.47 26.56
N LEU A 106 16.53 29.26 25.88
CA LEU A 106 16.40 29.54 24.45
C LEU A 106 16.59 28.27 23.60
N GLU A 107 17.55 27.41 23.96
CA GLU A 107 17.76 26.12 23.30
C GLU A 107 16.56 25.18 23.53
N ILE A 108 16.03 25.12 24.74
CA ILE A 108 14.82 24.34 25.05
C ILE A 108 13.62 24.81 24.25
N ASP A 109 13.42 26.12 24.11
CA ASP A 109 12.32 26.68 23.34
C ASP A 109 12.48 26.41 21.83
N GLY A 110 13.72 26.43 21.32
CA GLY A 110 14.04 25.95 19.97
C GLY A 110 13.63 24.49 19.77
N LEU A 111 14.06 23.60 20.65
CA LEU A 111 13.71 22.17 20.58
C LEU A 111 12.19 21.91 20.68
N LYS A 112 11.46 22.70 21.46
CA LYS A 112 9.99 22.61 21.51
C LYS A 112 9.36 23.00 20.17
N ASN A 113 9.89 24.03 19.50
CA ASN A 113 9.43 24.42 18.18
C ASN A 113 9.74 23.33 17.14
N ASP A 114 10.94 22.72 17.18
CA ASP A 114 11.31 21.62 16.31
C ASP A 114 10.36 20.41 16.48
N ILE A 115 10.03 20.06 17.73
CA ILE A 115 9.07 19.00 18.04
C ILE A 115 7.68 19.35 17.49
N LYS A 116 7.26 20.61 17.63
CA LYS A 116 5.99 21.07 17.08
C LYS A 116 5.98 21.00 15.56
N ASP A 117 7.08 21.39 14.93
CA ASP A 117 7.20 21.32 13.47
C ASP A 117 7.16 19.88 12.97
N ILE A 118 7.80 18.93 13.67
CA ILE A 118 7.67 17.50 13.38
C ILE A 118 6.20 17.08 13.43
N TYR A 119 5.47 17.47 14.47
CA TYR A 119 4.04 17.15 14.61
C TYR A 119 3.20 17.76 13.50
N ASP A 120 3.41 19.04 13.19
CA ASP A 120 2.60 19.79 12.21
C ASP A 120 2.91 19.36 10.76
N GLN A 121 4.13 18.91 10.47
CA GLN A 121 4.61 18.61 9.11
C GLN A 121 4.66 17.11 8.79
N THR A 122 4.43 16.24 9.78
CA THR A 122 4.43 14.80 9.51
C THR A 122 3.13 14.40 8.82
N GLU A 123 3.23 14.16 7.53
CA GLU A 123 2.13 13.76 6.68
C GLU A 123 2.42 12.45 5.94
N PHE A 124 1.39 11.67 5.73
CA PHE A 124 1.40 10.53 4.83
C PHE A 124 0.26 10.69 3.82
N ASN A 125 0.62 10.77 2.54
CA ASN A 125 -0.34 10.95 1.46
C ASN A 125 -1.28 12.17 1.64
N GLY A 126 -0.75 13.28 2.18
CA GLY A 126 -1.49 14.51 2.44
C GLY A 126 -2.39 14.47 3.68
N VAL A 127 -2.25 13.47 4.53
CA VAL A 127 -2.96 13.33 5.79
C VAL A 127 -1.95 13.44 6.93
N ASN A 128 -2.21 14.33 7.88
CA ASN A 128 -1.40 14.46 9.10
C ASN A 128 -1.50 13.17 9.93
N VAL A 129 -0.37 12.68 10.46
CA VAL A 129 -0.21 11.36 11.06
C VAL A 129 -0.18 11.41 12.59
#